data_cbaf430eb403e7bd3f49c1f359af62a4
#
_entry.id   cbaf430eb403e7bd3f49c1f359af62a4
#
_cell.length_a   1.000
_cell.length_b   1.000
_cell.length_c   1.000
_cell.angle_alpha   90.00
_cell.angle_beta   90.00
_cell.angle_gamma   90.00
#
_symmetry.space_group_name_H-M   'P 1'
#
loop_
_entity.id
_entity.type
_entity.pdbx_description
1 polymer ?
#
loop_
_entity_poly.entity_id
_entity_poly.type
_entity_poly.pdbx_seq_one_letter_code
_entity_poly.pdbx_strand_id
1 'polypeptide(L)'
;INGAYLYVFLSPDKVTSETIRYGNSYIYVDFIMFVFVGFIYIVRNCIQGIGKSQYVLIAGFAELVGRILVCVFVPKLFCNGNVDALAPSIAFISLCAADPAAWICSDLVLSIPFIKNILKKNYLYLEKQSLK
;
A
#
# COMPACT_ATOMS: atom_id res chain seq x y z
N ILE A 1 -11.83 -16.12 -10.73
CA ILE A 1 -11.53 -15.29 -11.92
C ILE A 1 -10.78 -16.17 -12.91
N ASN A 2 -11.28 -16.32 -14.14
CA ASN A 2 -10.76 -17.28 -15.12
C ASN A 2 -9.43 -16.87 -15.81
N GLY A 3 -8.69 -15.93 -15.26
CA GLY A 3 -7.41 -15.47 -15.80
C GLY A 3 -7.49 -14.73 -17.14
N ALA A 4 -8.68 -14.44 -17.65
CA ALA A 4 -8.89 -13.77 -18.93
C ALA A 4 -8.20 -12.40 -19.02
N TYR A 5 -8.05 -11.71 -17.90
CA TYR A 5 -7.36 -10.42 -17.80
C TYR A 5 -5.85 -10.52 -18.12
N LEU A 6 -5.23 -11.69 -17.91
CA LEU A 6 -3.81 -11.88 -18.20
C LEU A 6 -3.51 -11.84 -19.69
N TYR A 7 -4.45 -12.24 -20.53
CA TYR A 7 -4.30 -12.18 -21.99
C TYR A 7 -4.25 -10.76 -22.56
N VAL A 8 -4.64 -9.76 -21.76
CA VAL A 8 -4.49 -8.33 -22.13
C VAL A 8 -3.04 -7.88 -22.01
N PHE A 9 -2.28 -8.45 -21.08
CA PHE A 9 -0.91 -8.03 -20.75
C PHE A 9 0.16 -9.01 -21.18
N LEU A 10 -0.19 -10.28 -21.34
CA LEU A 10 0.74 -11.36 -21.67
C LEU A 10 0.36 -12.03 -22.96
N SER A 11 1.36 -12.42 -23.75
CA SER A 11 1.14 -13.26 -24.93
C SER A 11 0.55 -14.60 -24.53
N PRO A 12 -0.35 -15.20 -25.34
CA PRO A 12 -1.03 -16.46 -25.03
C PRO A 12 -0.07 -17.60 -24.62
N ASP A 13 1.12 -17.64 -25.22
CA ASP A 13 2.14 -18.68 -24.96
C ASP A 13 2.74 -18.61 -23.53
N LYS A 14 2.59 -17.44 -22.85
CA LYS A 14 3.12 -17.23 -21.48
C LYS A 14 2.06 -17.39 -20.40
N VAL A 15 0.80 -17.56 -20.77
CA VAL A 15 -0.31 -17.74 -19.82
C VAL A 15 -0.43 -19.22 -19.47
N THR A 16 0.33 -19.64 -18.46
CA THR A 16 0.26 -20.98 -17.90
C THR A 16 -0.74 -21.06 -16.74
N SER A 17 -1.12 -22.26 -16.36
CA SER A 17 -1.97 -22.49 -15.17
C SER A 17 -1.34 -21.94 -13.89
N GLU A 18 -0.02 -21.96 -13.77
CA GLU A 18 0.71 -21.36 -12.65
C GLU A 18 0.63 -19.83 -12.67
N THR A 19 0.80 -19.21 -13.85
CA THR A 19 0.65 -17.76 -14.02
C THR A 19 -0.73 -17.28 -13.61
N ILE A 20 -1.78 -18.02 -14.00
CA ILE A 20 -3.17 -17.72 -13.60
C ILE A 20 -3.34 -17.84 -12.08
N ARG A 21 -2.78 -18.86 -11.46
CA ARG A 21 -2.87 -19.07 -10.01
C ARG A 21 -2.20 -17.94 -9.24
N TYR A 22 -0.99 -17.56 -9.63
CA TYR A 22 -0.27 -16.43 -9.01
C TYR A 22 -0.99 -15.11 -9.25
N GLY A 23 -1.44 -14.83 -10.46
CA GLY A 23 -2.18 -13.61 -10.77
C GLY A 23 -3.48 -13.48 -9.97
N ASN A 24 -4.24 -14.57 -9.83
CA ASN A 24 -5.45 -14.58 -9.01
C ASN A 24 -5.12 -14.34 -7.53
N SER A 25 -4.06 -14.96 -7.00
CA SER A 25 -3.64 -14.75 -5.61
C SER A 25 -3.26 -13.30 -5.34
N TYR A 26 -2.54 -12.66 -6.27
CA TYR A 26 -2.20 -11.23 -6.19
C TYR A 26 -3.46 -10.35 -6.11
N ILE A 27 -4.40 -10.56 -7.03
CA ILE A 27 -5.65 -9.79 -7.07
C ILE A 27 -6.46 -9.97 -5.78
N TYR A 28 -6.52 -11.17 -5.20
CA TYR A 28 -7.24 -11.39 -3.94
C TYR A 28 -6.60 -10.62 -2.78
N VAL A 29 -5.28 -10.64 -2.67
CA VAL A 29 -4.55 -9.89 -1.63
C VAL A 29 -4.79 -8.38 -1.80
N ASP A 30 -4.63 -7.86 -3.01
CA ASP A 30 -4.84 -6.45 -3.30
C ASP A 30 -6.29 -6.04 -3.05
N PHE A 31 -7.27 -6.85 -3.44
CA PHE A 31 -8.68 -6.55 -3.21
C PHE A 31 -9.01 -6.35 -1.72
N ILE A 32 -8.48 -7.21 -0.86
CA ILE A 32 -8.66 -7.08 0.60
C ILE A 32 -7.98 -5.79 1.10
N MET A 33 -6.82 -5.45 0.54
CA MET A 33 -6.06 -4.28 0.94
C MET A 33 -6.58 -2.96 0.35
N PHE A 34 -7.50 -3.00 -0.60
CA PHE A 34 -8.11 -1.80 -1.20
C PHE A 34 -8.82 -0.89 -0.19
N VAL A 35 -9.24 -1.45 0.94
CA VAL A 35 -9.82 -0.67 2.05
C VAL A 35 -8.81 0.33 2.60
N PHE A 36 -7.54 -0.06 2.77
CA PHE A 36 -6.46 0.82 3.21
C PHE A 36 -6.17 1.91 2.18
N VAL A 37 -6.17 1.55 0.90
CA VAL A 37 -6.02 2.52 -0.20
C VAL A 37 -7.13 3.57 -0.15
N GLY A 38 -8.38 3.17 0.05
CA GLY A 38 -9.51 4.09 0.22
C GLY A 38 -9.28 5.06 1.37
N PHE A 39 -8.80 4.57 2.51
CA PHE A 39 -8.48 5.40 3.67
C PHE A 39 -7.36 6.41 3.36
N ILE A 40 -6.27 5.96 2.72
CA ILE A 40 -5.17 6.84 2.27
C ILE A 40 -5.71 8.00 1.42
N TYR A 41 -6.56 7.71 0.43
CA TYR A 41 -7.09 8.74 -0.46
C TYR A 41 -7.95 9.76 0.28
N ILE A 42 -8.81 9.32 1.20
CA ILE A 42 -9.64 10.22 2.00
C ILE A 42 -8.76 11.15 2.85
N VAL A 43 -7.83 10.58 3.60
CA VAL A 43 -6.93 11.34 4.48
C VAL A 43 -6.04 12.30 3.69
N ARG A 44 -5.52 11.84 2.56
CA ARG A 44 -4.69 12.61 1.64
C ARG A 44 -5.43 13.84 1.12
N ASN A 45 -6.66 13.67 0.64
CA ASN A 45 -7.50 14.76 0.14
C ASN A 45 -7.90 15.73 1.27
N CYS A 46 -8.20 15.26 2.47
CA CYS A 46 -8.46 16.12 3.62
C CYS A 46 -7.25 17.00 3.97
N ILE A 47 -6.05 16.44 3.98
CA ILE A 47 -4.81 17.17 4.28
C ILE A 47 -4.50 18.20 3.18
N GLN A 48 -4.71 17.84 1.92
CA GLN A 48 -4.57 18.77 0.80
C GLN A 48 -5.57 19.92 0.89
N GLY A 49 -6.82 19.64 1.24
CA GLY A 49 -7.87 20.64 1.38
C GLY A 49 -7.59 21.72 2.42
N ILE A 50 -6.80 21.40 3.46
CA ILE A 50 -6.31 22.40 4.45
C ILE A 50 -5.00 23.09 4.05
N GLY A 51 -4.56 22.94 2.81
CA GLY A 51 -3.36 23.58 2.29
C GLY A 51 -2.03 22.99 2.77
N LYS A 52 -2.05 21.79 3.36
CA LYS A 52 -0.85 21.13 3.91
C LYS A 52 -0.34 19.99 3.00
N SER A 53 -0.24 20.25 1.71
CA SER A 53 0.19 19.28 0.69
C SER A 53 1.59 18.68 0.92
N GLN A 54 2.44 19.34 1.70
CA GLN A 54 3.78 18.83 2.04
C GLN A 54 3.73 17.47 2.74
N TYR A 55 2.75 17.23 3.61
CA TYR A 55 2.60 15.94 4.28
C TYR A 55 2.23 14.82 3.31
N VAL A 56 1.50 15.14 2.26
CA VAL A 56 1.16 14.18 1.19
C VAL A 56 2.40 13.77 0.40
N LEU A 57 3.30 14.72 0.15
CA LEU A 57 4.58 14.44 -0.47
C LEU A 57 5.44 13.51 0.40
N ILE A 58 5.55 13.81 1.70
CA ILE A 58 6.29 12.98 2.66
C ILE A 58 5.70 11.56 2.73
N ALA A 59 4.38 11.43 2.70
CA ALA A 59 3.71 10.13 2.67
C ALA A 59 4.03 9.35 1.38
N GLY A 60 4.10 10.02 0.24
CA GLY A 60 4.55 9.40 -1.02
C GLY A 60 5.99 8.88 -0.96
N PHE A 61 6.89 9.62 -0.32
CA PHE A 61 8.24 9.13 -0.05
C PHE A 61 8.25 7.93 0.89
N ALA A 62 7.47 7.94 1.97
CA ALA A 62 7.35 6.82 2.89
C ALA A 62 6.80 5.55 2.19
N GLU A 63 5.84 5.72 1.28
CA GLU A 63 5.30 4.67 0.44
C GLU A 63 6.39 4.04 -0.45
N LEU A 64 7.19 4.86 -1.12
CA LEU A 64 8.31 4.40 -1.95
C LEU A 64 9.35 3.64 -1.12
N VAL A 65 9.75 4.19 0.02
CA VAL A 65 10.70 3.55 0.94
C VAL A 65 10.15 2.21 1.45
N GLY A 66 8.87 2.15 1.81
CA GLY A 66 8.20 0.91 2.24
C GLY A 66 8.29 -0.18 1.17
N ARG A 67 8.02 0.14 -0.09
CA ARG A 67 8.17 -0.82 -1.22
C ARG A 67 9.59 -1.32 -1.37
N ILE A 68 10.57 -0.41 -1.37
CA ILE A 68 11.99 -0.77 -1.51
C ILE A 68 12.42 -1.69 -0.36
N LEU A 69 12.04 -1.35 0.87
CA LEU A 69 12.39 -2.16 2.04
C LEU A 69 11.83 -3.58 1.92
N VAL A 70 10.56 -3.74 1.58
CA VAL A 70 9.95 -5.07 1.43
C VAL A 70 10.62 -5.84 0.29
N CYS A 71 10.80 -5.24 -0.87
CA CYS A 71 11.44 -5.91 -2.01
C CYS A 71 12.88 -6.34 -1.75
N VAL A 72 13.61 -5.64 -0.87
CA VAL A 72 15.01 -5.97 -0.55
C VAL A 72 15.10 -6.92 0.64
N PHE A 73 14.34 -6.68 1.71
CA PHE A 73 14.47 -7.42 2.96
C PHE A 73 13.74 -8.76 2.95
N VAL A 74 12.55 -8.83 2.34
CA VAL A 74 11.77 -10.08 2.35
C VAL A 74 12.51 -11.20 1.62
N PRO A 75 13.05 -11.03 0.41
CA PRO A 75 13.86 -12.06 -0.23
C PRO A 75 15.08 -12.46 0.58
N LYS A 76 15.78 -11.50 1.18
CA LYS A 76 16.98 -11.78 2.00
C LYS A 76 16.66 -12.60 3.25
N LEU A 77 15.54 -12.31 3.92
CA LEU A 77 15.09 -13.05 5.11
C LEU A 77 14.76 -14.50 4.79
N PHE A 78 14.09 -14.76 3.66
CA PHE A 78 13.68 -16.11 3.26
C PHE A 78 14.80 -16.93 2.63
N CYS A 79 15.80 -16.28 2.02
CA CYS A 79 16.91 -16.96 1.33
C CYS A 79 18.22 -16.98 2.12
N ASN A 80 18.22 -16.62 3.41
CA ASN A 80 19.45 -16.58 4.25
C ASN A 80 20.61 -15.83 3.58
N GLY A 81 20.29 -14.79 2.80
CA GLY A 81 21.27 -13.96 2.11
C GLY A 81 21.67 -14.42 0.70
N ASN A 82 21.27 -15.61 0.26
CA ASN A 82 21.63 -16.16 -1.06
C ASN A 82 20.51 -15.89 -2.06
N VAL A 83 20.55 -14.71 -2.68
CA VAL A 83 19.47 -14.21 -3.57
C VAL A 83 19.41 -15.00 -4.90
N ASP A 84 20.53 -15.64 -5.29
CA ASP A 84 20.62 -16.45 -6.53
C ASP A 84 19.77 -17.72 -6.47
N ALA A 85 19.41 -18.19 -5.27
CA ALA A 85 18.56 -19.36 -5.05
C ALA A 85 17.10 -18.98 -4.76
N LEU A 86 16.67 -17.79 -5.19
CA LEU A 86 15.33 -17.29 -4.90
C LEU A 86 14.26 -18.14 -5.60
N ALA A 87 13.52 -18.90 -4.82
CA ALA A 87 12.37 -19.62 -5.36
C ALA A 87 11.35 -18.64 -5.96
N PRO A 88 10.78 -18.91 -7.13
CA PRO A 88 9.80 -18.03 -7.79
C PRO A 88 8.63 -17.64 -6.88
N SER A 89 8.23 -18.53 -5.98
CA SER A 89 7.18 -18.30 -4.99
C SER A 89 7.54 -17.21 -3.96
N ILE A 90 8.79 -17.16 -3.51
CA ILE A 90 9.26 -16.15 -2.53
C ILE A 90 9.38 -14.78 -3.20
N ALA A 91 9.89 -14.72 -4.42
CA ALA A 91 9.93 -13.48 -5.20
C ALA A 91 8.51 -12.93 -5.41
N PHE A 92 7.56 -13.80 -5.72
CA PHE A 92 6.16 -13.44 -5.89
C PHE A 92 5.51 -12.93 -4.60
N ILE A 93 5.72 -13.61 -3.46
CA ILE A 93 5.22 -13.17 -2.14
C ILE A 93 5.80 -11.80 -1.78
N SER A 94 7.08 -11.56 -2.04
CA SER A 94 7.73 -10.26 -1.80
C SER A 94 7.08 -9.15 -2.61
N LEU A 95 6.77 -9.43 -3.87
CA LEU A 95 6.09 -8.48 -4.74
C LEU A 95 4.67 -8.18 -4.26
N CYS A 96 3.90 -9.21 -3.92
CA CYS A 96 2.54 -9.06 -3.38
C CYS A 96 2.49 -8.30 -2.05
N ALA A 97 3.51 -8.44 -1.20
CA ALA A 97 3.58 -7.77 0.09
C ALA A 97 4.07 -6.32 0.00
N ALA A 98 4.70 -5.93 -1.10
CA ALA A 98 5.28 -4.60 -1.26
C ALA A 98 4.23 -3.49 -1.26
N ASP A 99 3.12 -3.68 -1.97
CA ASP A 99 2.04 -2.70 -2.06
C ASP A 99 1.30 -2.52 -0.73
N PRO A 100 0.80 -3.57 -0.06
CA PRO A 100 0.20 -3.45 1.27
C PRO A 100 1.12 -2.79 2.30
N ALA A 101 2.39 -3.13 2.32
CA ALA A 101 3.36 -2.53 3.24
C ALA A 101 3.55 -1.03 2.96
N ALA A 102 3.63 -0.64 1.70
CA ALA A 102 3.73 0.75 1.30
C ALA A 102 2.50 1.57 1.72
N TRP A 103 1.30 1.02 1.56
CA TRP A 103 0.06 1.66 1.98
C TRP A 103 -0.01 1.83 3.49
N ILE A 104 0.36 0.82 4.27
CA ILE A 104 0.43 0.92 5.73
C ILE A 104 1.43 2.00 6.16
N CYS A 105 2.62 2.06 5.55
CA CYS A 105 3.60 3.11 5.83
C CYS A 105 3.05 4.50 5.53
N SER A 106 2.37 4.67 4.41
CA SER A 106 1.74 5.94 4.01
C SER A 106 0.64 6.35 4.99
N ASP A 107 -0.23 5.40 5.40
CA ASP A 107 -1.30 5.64 6.36
C ASP A 107 -0.76 6.09 7.72
N LEU A 108 0.28 5.44 8.22
CA LEU A 108 0.92 5.83 9.48
C LEU A 108 1.47 7.26 9.43
N VAL A 109 2.14 7.62 8.34
CA VAL A 109 2.70 8.97 8.16
C VAL A 109 1.58 10.01 8.05
N LEU A 110 0.50 9.72 7.32
CA LEU A 110 -0.62 10.64 7.15
C LEU A 110 -1.51 10.76 8.39
N SER A 111 -1.60 9.73 9.22
CA SER A 111 -2.39 9.73 10.45
C SER A 111 -1.94 10.80 11.43
N ILE A 112 -0.63 11.08 11.52
CA ILE A 112 -0.07 12.08 12.43
C ILE A 112 -0.63 13.50 12.13
N PRO A 113 -0.47 14.06 10.92
CA PRO A 113 -0.99 15.38 10.61
C PRO A 113 -2.53 15.41 10.56
N PHE A 114 -3.18 14.30 10.20
CA PHE A 114 -4.64 14.21 10.20
C PHE A 114 -5.21 14.38 11.62
N ILE A 115 -4.72 13.60 12.58
CA ILE A 115 -5.16 13.68 13.98
C ILE A 115 -4.85 15.07 14.56
N LYS A 116 -3.63 15.57 14.34
CA LYS A 116 -3.18 16.83 14.92
C LYS A 116 -3.90 18.05 14.35
N ASN A 117 -4.18 18.09 13.06
CA ASN A 117 -4.68 19.29 12.41
C ASN A 117 -6.19 19.28 12.18
N ILE A 118 -6.81 18.12 12.04
CA ILE A 118 -8.24 18.00 11.74
C ILE A 118 -9.02 17.61 12.99
N LEU A 119 -8.74 16.44 13.56
CA LEU A 119 -9.54 15.93 14.67
C LEU A 119 -9.43 16.79 15.92
N LYS A 120 -8.21 17.13 16.33
CA LYS A 120 -8.00 17.96 17.54
C LYS A 120 -8.60 19.36 17.40
N LYS A 121 -8.48 19.97 16.23
CA LYS A 121 -9.05 21.30 15.99
C LYS A 121 -10.58 21.29 15.98
N ASN A 122 -11.20 20.28 15.36
CA ASN A 122 -12.65 20.12 15.36
C ASN A 122 -13.18 19.84 16.77
N TYR A 123 -12.52 18.98 17.52
CA TYR A 123 -12.89 18.71 18.91
C TYR A 123 -12.92 19.99 19.75
N LEU A 124 -11.85 20.80 19.70
CA LEU A 124 -11.76 22.07 20.44
C LEU A 124 -12.82 23.10 19.97
N TYR A 125 -13.20 23.06 18.70
CA TYR A 125 -14.26 23.94 18.19
C TYR A 125 -15.64 23.55 18.73
N LEU A 126 -15.97 22.26 18.73
CA LEU A 126 -17.23 21.74 19.27
C LEU A 126 -17.35 21.96 20.77
N GLU A 127 -16.26 21.75 21.52
CA GLU A 127 -16.22 22.03 22.97
C GLU A 127 -16.51 23.51 23.26
N LYS A 128 -15.93 24.46 22.53
CA LYS A 128 -16.22 25.88 22.65
C LYS A 128 -17.67 26.26 22.31
N GLN A 129 -18.32 25.54 21.42
CA GLN A 129 -19.74 25.78 21.13
C GLN A 129 -20.68 25.25 22.21
N SER A 130 -20.32 24.13 22.86
CA SER A 130 -21.13 23.52 23.91
C SER A 130 -21.08 24.32 25.25
N LEU A 131 -20.07 25.20 25.40
CA LEU A 131 -19.90 26.06 26.56
C LEU A 131 -20.53 27.44 26.40
N LYS A 132 -21.17 27.73 25.25
CA LYS A 132 -21.94 28.96 25.01
C LYS A 132 -23.43 28.69 25.08
#